data_17b8f6075905b60cd7cd3733b15babf2
#
_entry.id   17b8f6075905b60cd7cd3733b15babf2
#
_cell.length_a   1.000
_cell.length_b   1.000
_cell.length_c   1.000
_cell.angle_alpha   90.00
_cell.angle_beta   90.00
_cell.angle_gamma   90.00
#
_symmetry.space_group_name_H-M   'P 1'
#
loop_
_entity.id
_entity.type
_entity.pdbx_description
1 polymer ?
#
loop_
_entity_poly.entity_id
_entity_poly.type
_entity_poly.pdbx_seq_one_letter_code
_entity_poly.pdbx_strand_id
1 'polypeptide(L)'
;MSKYDVAVIGSGPGGYVAAIRCAQLGMKTALIEKYSTLGGTCLNVGCIPSKALLDSSHHYEDAVKHFEEHGIDIPGEIKVNLEKMIARKQSVVDQTTGGIDFLMKKNKIDVYEGLGSFKDATHITISGKESLEIEARNTIIATGSKPSSLPFISIDKKRIITSTEALKLKEIPKHLIVIGGGVIGLELGQVYKRLGAEVTVLEYMDRIIPTMDAGLSKELNKVLKKQKFKINASHKVKSVERKGDEVIVKADNKKGEEVE
;
A
#
# COMPACT_ATOMS: atom_id res chain seq x y z
N MET A 1 -36.21 8.07 5.14
CA MET A 1 -34.78 8.53 5.13
C MET A 1 -34.21 8.39 6.52
N SER A 2 -33.07 7.71 6.66
CA SER A 2 -32.39 7.54 7.96
C SER A 2 -31.69 8.83 8.34
N LYS A 3 -31.75 9.20 9.65
CA LYS A 3 -31.12 10.42 10.19
C LYS A 3 -29.98 10.05 11.13
N TYR A 4 -28.86 10.79 11.04
CA TYR A 4 -27.63 10.60 11.79
C TYR A 4 -27.12 11.90 12.39
N ASP A 5 -26.43 11.82 13.52
CA ASP A 5 -25.66 12.94 14.05
C ASP A 5 -24.38 13.16 13.23
N VAL A 6 -23.75 12.04 12.81
CA VAL A 6 -22.51 12.06 12.02
C VAL A 6 -22.57 10.99 10.92
N ALA A 7 -22.23 11.37 9.70
CA ALA A 7 -21.89 10.46 8.62
C ALA A 7 -20.39 10.55 8.33
N VAL A 8 -19.73 9.40 8.12
CA VAL A 8 -18.32 9.32 7.75
C VAL A 8 -18.20 8.73 6.36
N ILE A 9 -17.58 9.44 5.43
CA ILE A 9 -17.37 8.97 4.05
C ILE A 9 -15.96 8.43 3.92
N GLY A 10 -15.83 7.11 3.77
CA GLY A 10 -14.58 6.35 3.69
C GLY A 10 -14.28 5.63 5.00
N SER A 11 -13.93 4.35 4.88
CA SER A 11 -13.65 3.43 6.00
C SER A 11 -12.17 3.18 6.25
N GLY A 12 -11.28 4.01 5.72
CA GLY A 12 -9.85 3.95 6.05
C GLY A 12 -9.58 4.29 7.51
N PRO A 13 -8.30 4.26 7.99
CA PRO A 13 -7.94 4.55 9.39
C PRO A 13 -8.52 5.86 9.91
N GLY A 14 -8.54 6.92 9.10
CA GLY A 14 -9.18 8.18 9.49
C GLY A 14 -10.69 8.06 9.67
N GLY A 15 -11.35 7.22 8.86
CA GLY A 15 -12.81 7.07 8.86
C GLY A 15 -13.31 6.13 9.96
N TYR A 16 -12.84 4.87 9.99
CA TYR A 16 -13.36 3.92 10.99
C TYR A 16 -13.04 4.33 12.43
N VAL A 17 -11.86 4.94 12.66
CA VAL A 17 -11.50 5.44 14.00
C VAL A 17 -12.42 6.59 14.41
N ALA A 18 -12.68 7.54 13.51
CA ALA A 18 -13.60 8.64 13.76
C ALA A 18 -15.04 8.14 14.00
N ALA A 19 -15.53 7.19 13.19
CA ALA A 19 -16.87 6.62 13.35
C ALA A 19 -17.02 5.92 14.71
N ILE A 20 -16.04 5.10 15.11
CA ILE A 20 -16.02 4.45 16.44
C ILE A 20 -16.07 5.51 17.54
N ARG A 21 -15.25 6.55 17.43
CA ARG A 21 -15.20 7.58 18.47
C ARG A 21 -16.50 8.36 18.57
N CYS A 22 -17.11 8.73 17.45
CA CYS A 22 -18.43 9.38 17.43
C CYS A 22 -19.49 8.50 18.11
N ALA A 23 -19.55 7.21 17.77
CA ALA A 23 -20.50 6.28 18.38
C ALA A 23 -20.27 6.11 19.89
N GLN A 24 -19.01 6.02 20.35
CA GLN A 24 -18.66 5.98 21.78
C GLN A 24 -19.07 7.24 22.55
N LEU A 25 -19.16 8.38 21.87
CA LEU A 25 -19.66 9.64 22.43
C LEU A 25 -21.19 9.75 22.40
N GLY A 26 -21.89 8.66 22.04
CA GLY A 26 -23.37 8.61 22.01
C GLY A 26 -24.00 9.15 20.73
N MET A 27 -23.22 9.49 19.70
CA MET A 27 -23.74 9.99 18.44
C MET A 27 -24.24 8.83 17.56
N LYS A 28 -25.42 8.96 16.99
CA LYS A 28 -25.90 8.04 15.95
C LYS A 28 -25.05 8.22 14.69
N THR A 29 -24.28 7.20 14.32
CA THR A 29 -23.20 7.30 13.33
C THR A 29 -23.45 6.37 12.13
N ALA A 30 -23.26 6.90 10.92
CA ALA A 30 -23.20 6.14 9.68
C ALA A 30 -21.77 6.13 9.12
N LEU A 31 -21.34 5.00 8.56
CA LEU A 31 -20.09 4.85 7.82
C LEU A 31 -20.40 4.43 6.38
N ILE A 32 -19.87 5.16 5.40
CA ILE A 32 -20.11 4.91 3.97
C ILE A 32 -18.80 4.48 3.33
N GLU A 33 -18.76 3.29 2.73
CA GLU A 33 -17.58 2.77 2.05
C GLU A 33 -17.96 2.22 0.67
N LYS A 34 -17.21 2.61 -0.35
CA LYS A 34 -17.48 2.18 -1.74
C LYS A 34 -17.03 0.75 -2.05
N TYR A 35 -16.16 0.18 -1.24
CA TYR A 35 -15.68 -1.19 -1.38
C TYR A 35 -16.40 -2.11 -0.41
N SER A 36 -16.46 -3.40 -0.75
CA SER A 36 -17.12 -4.42 0.08
C SER A 36 -16.37 -4.74 1.38
N THR A 37 -15.11 -4.29 1.51
CA THR A 37 -14.28 -4.49 2.70
C THR A 37 -13.92 -3.18 3.36
N LEU A 38 -14.02 -3.12 4.68
CA LEU A 38 -13.66 -1.96 5.47
C LEU A 38 -12.13 -1.86 5.67
N GLY A 39 -11.65 -0.73 6.22
CA GLY A 39 -10.26 -0.50 6.55
C GLY A 39 -9.46 0.28 5.51
N GLY A 40 -10.06 0.59 4.36
CA GLY A 40 -9.48 1.41 3.30
C GLY A 40 -8.16 0.88 2.76
N THR A 41 -7.36 1.77 2.18
CA THR A 41 -6.05 1.44 1.58
C THR A 41 -5.11 0.78 2.58
N CYS A 42 -5.00 1.29 3.81
CA CYS A 42 -4.04 0.79 4.79
C CYS A 42 -4.21 -0.72 5.08
N LEU A 43 -5.44 -1.16 5.34
CA LEU A 43 -5.69 -2.55 5.72
C LEU A 43 -5.71 -3.48 4.51
N ASN A 44 -6.23 -3.03 3.38
CA ASN A 44 -6.47 -3.90 2.22
C ASN A 44 -5.30 -3.98 1.25
N VAL A 45 -4.65 -2.85 0.95
CA VAL A 45 -3.63 -2.74 -0.12
C VAL A 45 -2.46 -1.81 0.26
N GLY A 46 -2.22 -1.60 1.54
CA GLY A 46 -1.19 -0.69 2.06
C GLY A 46 -0.41 -1.27 3.24
N CYS A 47 -0.52 -0.62 4.40
CA CYS A 47 0.32 -0.87 5.57
C CYS A 47 0.29 -2.34 6.05
N ILE A 48 -0.90 -2.92 6.22
CA ILE A 48 -1.03 -4.27 6.76
C ILE A 48 -0.43 -5.32 5.83
N PRO A 49 -0.82 -5.41 4.54
CA PRO A 49 -0.23 -6.41 3.65
C PRO A 49 1.27 -6.18 3.39
N SER A 50 1.75 -4.93 3.33
CA SER A 50 3.19 -4.69 3.14
C SER A 50 4.00 -5.12 4.36
N LYS A 51 3.55 -4.85 5.58
CA LYS A 51 4.23 -5.30 6.81
C LYS A 51 4.20 -6.82 6.95
N ALA A 52 3.10 -7.48 6.57
CA ALA A 52 3.03 -8.95 6.56
C ALA A 52 4.03 -9.59 5.59
N LEU A 53 4.27 -8.96 4.41
CA LEU A 53 5.30 -9.42 3.48
C LEU A 53 6.72 -9.08 3.95
N LEU A 54 6.93 -7.89 4.52
CA LEU A 54 8.22 -7.50 5.11
C LEU A 54 8.64 -8.47 6.21
N ASP A 55 7.72 -8.82 7.11
CA ASP A 55 7.92 -9.78 8.18
C ASP A 55 8.32 -11.16 7.63
N SER A 56 7.53 -11.71 6.71
CA SER A 56 7.82 -13.00 6.09
C SER A 56 9.14 -13.03 5.32
N SER A 57 9.46 -11.94 4.59
CA SER A 57 10.72 -11.84 3.86
C SER A 57 11.93 -11.67 4.78
N HIS A 58 11.73 -11.06 5.96
CA HIS A 58 12.77 -10.94 6.99
C HIS A 58 13.11 -12.30 7.59
N HIS A 59 12.11 -13.09 7.97
CA HIS A 59 12.33 -14.46 8.44
C HIS A 59 13.09 -15.32 7.44
N TYR A 60 12.79 -15.18 6.13
CA TYR A 60 13.55 -15.86 5.10
C TYR A 60 15.01 -15.38 5.04
N GLU A 61 15.22 -14.06 5.09
CA GLU A 61 16.57 -13.48 5.07
C GLU A 61 17.38 -13.92 6.28
N ASP A 62 16.80 -13.92 7.48
CA ASP A 62 17.45 -14.36 8.71
C ASP A 62 17.81 -15.84 8.65
N ALA A 63 16.87 -16.68 8.17
CA ALA A 63 17.13 -18.11 8.03
C ALA A 63 18.31 -18.42 7.09
N VAL A 64 18.43 -17.65 5.99
CA VAL A 64 19.49 -17.84 4.98
C VAL A 64 20.83 -17.24 5.40
N LYS A 65 20.83 -16.12 6.16
CA LYS A 65 22.06 -15.35 6.38
C LYS A 65 22.54 -15.31 7.82
N HIS A 66 21.65 -15.46 8.80
CA HIS A 66 21.95 -15.12 10.19
C HIS A 66 21.75 -16.28 11.17
N PHE A 67 20.95 -17.29 10.87
CA PHE A 67 20.66 -18.36 11.83
C PHE A 67 21.90 -19.15 12.23
N GLU A 68 22.88 -19.34 11.33
CA GLU A 68 24.15 -19.97 11.65
C GLU A 68 24.92 -19.21 12.74
N GLU A 69 24.89 -17.86 12.71
CA GLU A 69 25.53 -17.02 13.74
C GLU A 69 24.89 -17.21 15.13
N HIS A 70 23.62 -17.65 15.16
CA HIS A 70 22.87 -17.97 16.40
C HIS A 70 23.01 -19.45 16.81
N GLY A 71 23.81 -20.25 16.13
CA GLY A 71 23.96 -21.67 16.40
C GLY A 71 22.77 -22.50 15.95
N ILE A 72 22.01 -22.03 14.97
CA ILE A 72 20.83 -22.72 14.42
C ILE A 72 21.18 -23.22 13.02
N ASP A 73 21.47 -24.51 12.92
CA ASP A 73 21.76 -25.17 11.66
C ASP A 73 20.46 -25.58 10.96
N ILE A 74 20.28 -25.14 9.72
CA ILE A 74 19.15 -25.56 8.87
C ILE A 74 19.72 -26.47 7.78
N PRO A 75 19.42 -27.77 7.82
CA PRO A 75 19.93 -28.70 6.81
C PRO A 75 19.25 -28.47 5.46
N GLY A 76 20.05 -28.38 4.40
CA GLY A 76 19.56 -28.24 3.03
C GLY A 76 19.27 -26.83 2.57
N GLU A 77 18.72 -26.72 1.37
CA GLU A 77 18.42 -25.44 0.74
C GLU A 77 17.09 -24.86 1.25
N ILE A 78 17.14 -23.63 1.77
CA ILE A 78 15.93 -22.90 2.19
C ILE A 78 15.28 -22.25 0.97
N LYS A 79 14.05 -22.66 0.65
CA LYS A 79 13.32 -22.18 -0.53
C LYS A 79 12.09 -21.34 -0.14
N VAL A 80 11.88 -20.25 -0.88
CA VAL A 80 10.66 -19.46 -0.77
C VAL A 80 9.50 -20.13 -1.49
N ASN A 81 8.38 -20.30 -0.81
CA ASN A 81 7.10 -20.57 -1.44
C ASN A 81 6.28 -19.26 -1.47
N LEU A 82 6.38 -18.54 -2.58
CA LEU A 82 5.74 -17.22 -2.73
C LEU A 82 4.22 -17.31 -2.61
N GLU A 83 3.60 -18.37 -3.15
CA GLU A 83 2.14 -18.56 -3.06
C GLU A 83 1.67 -18.64 -1.61
N LYS A 84 2.35 -19.45 -0.77
CA LYS A 84 2.06 -19.53 0.67
C LYS A 84 2.31 -18.21 1.39
N MET A 85 3.36 -17.48 1.02
CA MET A 85 3.67 -16.16 1.60
C MET A 85 2.56 -15.15 1.28
N ILE A 86 2.08 -15.11 0.04
CA ILE A 86 0.97 -14.26 -0.39
C ILE A 86 -0.35 -14.68 0.30
N ALA A 87 -0.61 -15.98 0.44
CA ALA A 87 -1.78 -16.48 1.17
C ALA A 87 -1.75 -16.09 2.65
N ARG A 88 -0.60 -16.23 3.34
CA ARG A 88 -0.42 -15.74 4.72
C ARG A 88 -0.71 -14.23 4.81
N LYS A 89 -0.13 -13.42 3.92
CA LYS A 89 -0.40 -12.00 3.87
C LYS A 89 -1.90 -11.72 3.73
N GLN A 90 -2.62 -12.46 2.87
CA GLN A 90 -4.05 -12.28 2.69
C GLN A 90 -4.83 -12.65 3.96
N SER A 91 -4.48 -13.74 4.63
CA SER A 91 -5.09 -14.12 5.92
C SER A 91 -4.94 -13.02 6.98
N VAL A 92 -3.79 -12.33 7.05
CA VAL A 92 -3.59 -11.20 7.96
C VAL A 92 -4.53 -10.02 7.61
N VAL A 93 -4.70 -9.75 6.32
CA VAL A 93 -5.64 -8.72 5.83
C VAL A 93 -7.07 -9.08 6.23
N ASP A 94 -7.50 -10.31 5.96
CA ASP A 94 -8.87 -10.78 6.22
C ASP A 94 -9.19 -10.74 7.71
N GLN A 95 -8.25 -11.17 8.56
CA GLN A 95 -8.39 -11.09 10.01
C GLN A 95 -8.54 -9.64 10.49
N THR A 96 -7.74 -8.73 9.94
CA THR A 96 -7.72 -7.33 10.37
C THR A 96 -8.98 -6.60 9.91
N THR A 97 -9.40 -6.82 8.66
CA THR A 97 -10.64 -6.21 8.13
C THR A 97 -11.87 -6.75 8.82
N GLY A 98 -11.94 -8.07 9.10
CA GLY A 98 -13.00 -8.68 9.91
C GLY A 98 -13.07 -8.11 11.33
N GLY A 99 -11.93 -7.73 11.92
CA GLY A 99 -11.87 -6.99 13.17
C GLY A 99 -12.55 -5.63 13.12
N ILE A 100 -12.41 -4.90 11.99
CA ILE A 100 -13.13 -3.63 11.79
C ILE A 100 -14.64 -3.85 11.68
N ASP A 101 -15.08 -4.86 10.92
CA ASP A 101 -16.50 -5.22 10.82
C ASP A 101 -17.11 -5.53 12.20
N PHE A 102 -16.37 -6.27 13.03
CA PHE A 102 -16.78 -6.54 14.41
C PHE A 102 -16.91 -5.24 15.23
N LEU A 103 -15.95 -4.32 15.09
CA LEU A 103 -15.98 -3.04 15.82
C LEU A 103 -17.13 -2.14 15.36
N MET A 104 -17.51 -2.14 14.08
CA MET A 104 -18.68 -1.41 13.60
C MET A 104 -19.96 -1.95 14.26
N LYS A 105 -20.15 -3.27 14.26
CA LYS A 105 -21.28 -3.94 14.90
C LYS A 105 -21.33 -3.69 16.40
N LYS A 106 -20.19 -3.84 17.09
CA LYS A 106 -20.08 -3.63 18.55
C LYS A 106 -20.47 -2.20 18.96
N ASN A 107 -20.11 -1.20 18.15
CA ASN A 107 -20.42 0.21 18.40
C ASN A 107 -21.74 0.67 17.77
N LYS A 108 -22.53 -0.25 17.19
CA LYS A 108 -23.84 0.03 16.56
C LYS A 108 -23.76 1.11 15.46
N ILE A 109 -22.70 1.07 14.67
CA ILE A 109 -22.49 1.96 13.53
C ILE A 109 -23.17 1.35 12.31
N ASP A 110 -24.05 2.11 11.65
CA ASP A 110 -24.69 1.68 10.41
C ASP A 110 -23.68 1.81 9.25
N VAL A 111 -23.39 0.70 8.58
CA VAL A 111 -22.44 0.66 7.46
C VAL A 111 -23.18 0.57 6.13
N TYR A 112 -22.86 1.45 5.20
CA TYR A 112 -23.43 1.51 3.87
C TYR A 112 -22.35 1.23 2.82
N GLU A 113 -22.59 0.21 1.98
CA GLU A 113 -21.73 -0.07 0.82
C GLU A 113 -22.16 0.77 -0.37
N GLY A 114 -21.32 1.70 -0.80
CA GLY A 114 -21.58 2.56 -1.95
C GLY A 114 -20.72 3.82 -1.97
N LEU A 115 -20.78 4.53 -3.08
CA LEU A 115 -20.09 5.81 -3.24
C LEU A 115 -20.95 6.92 -2.64
N GLY A 116 -20.46 7.51 -1.54
CA GLY A 116 -21.08 8.68 -0.92
C GLY A 116 -20.80 9.96 -1.68
N SER A 117 -21.82 10.75 -1.95
CA SER A 117 -21.73 12.07 -2.54
C SER A 117 -22.71 13.04 -1.90
N PHE A 118 -22.30 14.29 -1.73
CA PHE A 118 -23.19 15.32 -1.20
C PHE A 118 -24.26 15.69 -2.22
N LYS A 119 -25.50 15.69 -1.79
CA LYS A 119 -26.64 16.29 -2.50
C LYS A 119 -26.80 17.76 -2.08
N ASP A 120 -26.64 18.00 -0.79
CA ASP A 120 -26.59 19.32 -0.15
C ASP A 120 -25.77 19.24 1.16
N ALA A 121 -25.83 20.26 1.99
CA ALA A 121 -25.05 20.35 3.23
C ALA A 121 -25.37 19.24 4.25
N THR A 122 -26.54 18.64 4.21
CA THR A 122 -27.03 17.65 5.18
C THR A 122 -27.45 16.33 4.57
N HIS A 123 -27.61 16.25 3.24
CA HIS A 123 -28.05 15.05 2.55
C HIS A 123 -26.92 14.42 1.75
N ILE A 124 -26.75 13.12 1.95
CA ILE A 124 -25.73 12.30 1.27
C ILE A 124 -26.46 11.23 0.45
N THR A 125 -26.19 11.22 -0.85
CA THR A 125 -26.60 10.13 -1.74
C THR A 125 -25.52 9.05 -1.71
N ILE A 126 -25.95 7.80 -1.55
CA ILE A 126 -25.08 6.63 -1.56
C ILE A 126 -25.42 5.79 -2.78
N SER A 127 -24.51 5.76 -3.75
CA SER A 127 -24.65 5.01 -4.99
C SER A 127 -23.93 3.67 -4.87
N GLY A 128 -24.69 2.59 -4.71
CA GLY A 128 -24.23 1.21 -4.58
C GLY A 128 -25.05 0.27 -5.44
N LYS A 129 -25.38 -0.92 -4.92
CA LYS A 129 -26.32 -1.84 -5.59
C LYS A 129 -27.69 -1.20 -5.75
N GLU A 130 -28.09 -0.44 -4.74
CA GLU A 130 -29.26 0.43 -4.76
C GLU A 130 -28.82 1.85 -4.43
N SER A 131 -29.51 2.84 -4.98
CA SER A 131 -29.28 4.24 -4.62
C SER A 131 -30.17 4.58 -3.43
N LEU A 132 -29.55 5.07 -2.36
CA LEU A 132 -30.29 5.55 -1.19
C LEU A 132 -29.74 6.90 -0.72
N GLU A 133 -30.54 7.56 0.12
CA GLU A 133 -30.23 8.88 0.65
C GLU A 133 -30.35 8.86 2.17
N ILE A 134 -29.38 9.46 2.84
CA ILE A 134 -29.38 9.66 4.30
C ILE A 134 -29.25 11.14 4.63
N GLU A 135 -29.75 11.52 5.80
CA GLU A 135 -29.57 12.86 6.37
C GLU A 135 -28.56 12.78 7.53
N ALA A 136 -27.57 13.67 7.55
CA ALA A 136 -26.59 13.76 8.62
C ALA A 136 -26.36 15.22 9.03
N ARG A 137 -26.37 15.50 10.34
CA ARG A 137 -26.10 16.86 10.86
C ARG A 137 -24.68 17.32 10.57
N ASN A 138 -23.72 16.38 10.62
CA ASN A 138 -22.31 16.61 10.37
C ASN A 138 -21.75 15.50 9.47
N THR A 139 -20.78 15.83 8.63
CA THR A 139 -20.12 14.85 7.78
C THR A 139 -18.61 14.94 7.91
N ILE A 140 -17.96 13.79 8.12
CA ILE A 140 -16.50 13.63 8.10
C ILE A 140 -16.09 13.06 6.75
N ILE A 141 -15.25 13.79 6.01
CA ILE A 141 -14.71 13.36 4.73
C ILE A 141 -13.38 12.65 5.00
N ALA A 142 -13.36 11.31 4.88
CA ALA A 142 -12.21 10.46 5.11
C ALA A 142 -11.89 9.57 3.91
N THR A 143 -11.98 10.13 2.70
CA THR A 143 -11.96 9.41 1.42
C THR A 143 -10.58 8.88 1.01
N GLY A 144 -9.52 9.21 1.76
CA GLY A 144 -8.17 8.70 1.58
C GLY A 144 -7.48 9.16 0.30
N SER A 145 -6.62 8.30 -0.25
CA SER A 145 -5.80 8.58 -1.43
C SER A 145 -5.70 7.37 -2.35
N LYS A 146 -5.20 7.59 -3.55
CA LYS A 146 -4.89 6.55 -4.54
C LYS A 146 -3.41 6.63 -4.94
N PRO A 147 -2.81 5.54 -5.43
CA PRO A 147 -1.48 5.61 -6.03
C PRO A 147 -1.42 6.67 -7.12
N SER A 148 -0.37 7.49 -7.09
CA SER A 148 -0.10 8.45 -8.16
C SER A 148 0.32 7.70 -9.43
N SER A 149 -0.12 8.18 -10.59
CA SER A 149 0.35 7.72 -11.90
C SER A 149 0.95 8.90 -12.66
N LEU A 150 2.01 8.63 -13.41
CA LEU A 150 2.55 9.61 -14.35
C LEU A 150 1.77 9.48 -15.67
N PRO A 151 1.36 10.60 -16.29
CA PRO A 151 0.47 10.56 -17.47
C PRO A 151 1.01 9.76 -18.66
N PHE A 152 2.33 9.63 -18.75
CA PHE A 152 3.03 8.91 -19.81
C PHE A 152 3.31 7.44 -19.48
N ILE A 153 2.92 6.94 -18.29
CA ILE A 153 3.10 5.54 -17.90
C ILE A 153 1.76 4.82 -17.97
N SER A 154 1.65 3.87 -18.88
CA SER A 154 0.48 3.00 -19.00
C SER A 154 0.62 1.79 -18.07
N ILE A 155 -0.17 1.74 -17.01
CA ILE A 155 -0.21 0.62 -16.05
C ILE A 155 -0.94 -0.56 -16.68
N ASP A 156 -0.23 -1.65 -16.97
CA ASP A 156 -0.80 -2.89 -17.56
C ASP A 156 -1.21 -3.93 -16.50
N LYS A 157 -0.90 -3.67 -15.22
CA LYS A 157 -1.14 -4.55 -14.07
C LYS A 157 -0.45 -5.93 -14.17
N LYS A 158 0.52 -6.07 -15.06
CA LYS A 158 1.29 -7.31 -15.28
C LYS A 158 2.78 -7.09 -15.10
N ARG A 159 3.39 -6.25 -15.93
CA ARG A 159 4.81 -5.89 -15.87
C ARG A 159 5.00 -4.44 -15.42
N ILE A 160 4.07 -3.55 -15.79
CA ILE A 160 4.01 -2.16 -15.31
C ILE A 160 2.88 -2.08 -14.30
N ILE A 161 3.24 -1.98 -13.03
CA ILE A 161 2.35 -2.21 -11.90
C ILE A 161 2.39 -1.06 -10.90
N THR A 162 1.37 -0.97 -10.06
CA THR A 162 1.38 -0.12 -8.88
C THR A 162 1.75 -0.94 -7.63
N SER A 163 1.83 -0.26 -6.47
CA SER A 163 2.01 -0.92 -5.17
C SER A 163 0.94 -1.98 -4.89
N THR A 164 -0.28 -1.79 -5.41
CA THR A 164 -1.38 -2.74 -5.23
C THR A 164 -1.10 -4.10 -5.88
N GLU A 165 -0.59 -4.10 -7.10
CA GLU A 165 -0.22 -5.34 -7.80
C GLU A 165 1.06 -5.95 -7.20
N ALA A 166 2.01 -5.10 -6.76
CA ALA A 166 3.24 -5.57 -6.13
C ALA A 166 2.99 -6.38 -4.85
N LEU A 167 1.87 -6.16 -4.15
CA LEU A 167 1.48 -6.96 -2.97
C LEU A 167 0.98 -8.39 -3.30
N LYS A 168 0.85 -8.75 -4.58
CA LYS A 168 0.24 -10.02 -5.03
C LYS A 168 0.89 -10.62 -6.26
N LEU A 169 2.19 -10.36 -6.47
CA LEU A 169 2.92 -10.97 -7.58
C LEU A 169 2.89 -12.50 -7.46
N LYS A 170 2.78 -13.17 -8.59
CA LYS A 170 2.77 -14.64 -8.68
C LYS A 170 4.16 -15.23 -8.77
N GLU A 171 5.14 -14.43 -9.12
CA GLU A 171 6.54 -14.80 -9.26
C GLU A 171 7.46 -13.71 -8.70
N ILE A 172 8.64 -14.10 -8.26
CA ILE A 172 9.67 -13.16 -7.84
C ILE A 172 10.32 -12.62 -9.12
N PRO A 173 10.28 -11.30 -9.37
CA PRO A 173 10.91 -10.74 -10.56
C PRO A 173 12.43 -10.90 -10.48
N LYS A 174 13.09 -11.16 -11.61
CA LYS A 174 14.56 -11.14 -11.67
C LYS A 174 15.09 -9.75 -11.34
N HIS A 175 14.45 -8.72 -11.90
CA HIS A 175 14.78 -7.32 -11.68
C HIS A 175 13.49 -6.50 -11.48
N LEU A 176 13.43 -5.75 -10.41
CA LEU A 176 12.35 -4.82 -10.08
C LEU A 176 12.87 -3.38 -10.18
N ILE A 177 12.30 -2.60 -11.09
CA ILE A 177 12.55 -1.15 -11.17
C ILE A 177 11.44 -0.44 -10.40
N VAL A 178 11.84 0.36 -9.42
CA VAL A 178 10.95 1.17 -8.58
C VAL A 178 11.05 2.62 -9.02
N ILE A 179 9.96 3.17 -9.53
CA ILE A 179 9.87 4.60 -9.90
C ILE A 179 9.34 5.37 -8.69
N GLY A 180 10.20 6.19 -8.11
CA GLY A 180 9.97 6.93 -6.88
C GLY A 180 10.64 6.28 -5.65
N GLY A 181 11.52 7.05 -5.00
CA GLY A 181 12.23 6.67 -3.76
C GLY A 181 11.43 6.94 -2.48
N GLY A 182 10.10 6.93 -2.55
CA GLY A 182 9.22 7.05 -1.39
C GLY A 182 9.12 5.76 -0.57
N VAL A 183 8.52 5.87 0.63
CA VAL A 183 8.42 4.77 1.61
C VAL A 183 7.85 3.49 1.01
N ILE A 184 6.72 3.58 0.29
CA ILE A 184 6.02 2.41 -0.25
C ILE A 184 6.89 1.63 -1.25
N GLY A 185 7.55 2.35 -2.18
CA GLY A 185 8.42 1.73 -3.18
C GLY A 185 9.64 1.05 -2.54
N LEU A 186 10.24 1.69 -1.52
CA LEU A 186 11.38 1.14 -0.81
C LEU A 186 11.01 -0.08 0.04
N GLU A 187 9.87 -0.06 0.75
CA GLU A 187 9.40 -1.21 1.53
C GLU A 187 9.12 -2.43 0.64
N LEU A 188 8.36 -2.24 -0.45
CA LEU A 188 8.06 -3.35 -1.36
C LEU A 188 9.30 -3.80 -2.14
N GLY A 189 10.17 -2.86 -2.51
CA GLY A 189 11.49 -3.18 -3.06
C GLY A 189 12.30 -4.06 -2.11
N GLN A 190 12.26 -3.78 -0.80
CA GLN A 190 12.97 -4.58 0.20
C GLN A 190 12.42 -6.00 0.33
N VAL A 191 11.10 -6.18 0.25
CA VAL A 191 10.50 -7.53 0.21
C VAL A 191 11.13 -8.35 -0.92
N TYR A 192 11.05 -7.86 -2.16
CA TYR A 192 11.55 -8.60 -3.32
C TYR A 192 13.07 -8.71 -3.34
N LYS A 193 13.79 -7.72 -2.82
CA LYS A 193 15.25 -7.80 -2.65
C LYS A 193 15.67 -8.95 -1.77
N ARG A 194 15.03 -9.12 -0.61
CA ARG A 194 15.26 -10.24 0.31
C ARG A 194 14.94 -11.59 -0.33
N LEU A 195 13.92 -11.62 -1.20
CA LEU A 195 13.53 -12.82 -1.95
C LEU A 195 14.42 -13.13 -3.16
N GLY A 196 15.45 -12.32 -3.43
CA GLY A 196 16.44 -12.58 -4.48
C GLY A 196 16.37 -11.70 -5.73
N ALA A 197 15.41 -10.78 -5.83
CA ALA A 197 15.34 -9.85 -6.94
C ALA A 197 16.50 -8.84 -6.95
N GLU A 198 16.96 -8.42 -8.13
CA GLU A 198 17.65 -7.14 -8.26
C GLU A 198 16.63 -6.00 -8.06
N VAL A 199 17.04 -4.92 -7.40
CA VAL A 199 16.16 -3.75 -7.20
C VAL A 199 16.92 -2.48 -7.58
N THR A 200 16.35 -1.75 -8.55
CA THR A 200 16.81 -0.42 -8.95
C THR A 200 15.72 0.60 -8.63
N VAL A 201 16.10 1.67 -7.94
CA VAL A 201 15.21 2.78 -7.59
C VAL A 201 15.61 3.99 -8.42
N LEU A 202 14.65 4.58 -9.13
CA LEU A 202 14.79 5.84 -9.86
C LEU A 202 14.00 6.91 -9.11
N GLU A 203 14.70 7.90 -8.54
CA GLU A 203 14.07 8.99 -7.77
C GLU A 203 14.36 10.32 -8.46
N TYR A 204 13.30 11.11 -8.69
CA TYR A 204 13.38 12.41 -9.31
C TYR A 204 14.12 13.43 -8.43
N MET A 205 13.86 13.40 -7.12
CA MET A 205 14.52 14.28 -6.16
C MET A 205 15.98 13.88 -5.93
N ASP A 206 16.74 14.75 -5.29
CA ASP A 206 18.16 14.53 -4.98
C ASP A 206 18.42 13.46 -3.92
N ARG A 207 17.37 12.94 -3.26
CA ARG A 207 17.45 11.92 -2.21
C ARG A 207 16.16 11.09 -2.13
N ILE A 208 16.27 9.89 -1.57
CA ILE A 208 15.11 9.04 -1.23
C ILE A 208 14.36 9.62 -0.03
N ILE A 209 13.10 9.21 0.16
CA ILE A 209 12.21 9.72 1.22
C ILE A 209 12.34 11.25 1.42
N PRO A 210 12.15 12.05 0.35
CA PRO A 210 12.50 13.49 0.36
C PRO A 210 11.65 14.30 1.35
N THR A 211 10.51 13.78 1.80
CA THR A 211 9.63 14.40 2.80
C THR A 211 10.10 14.19 4.24
N MET A 212 11.09 13.32 4.46
CA MET A 212 11.67 13.05 5.78
C MET A 212 12.92 13.92 6.01
N ASP A 213 13.40 13.91 7.27
CA ASP A 213 14.67 14.56 7.63
C ASP A 213 15.83 14.07 6.74
N ALA A 214 16.71 15.00 6.35
CA ALA A 214 17.81 14.69 5.44
C ALA A 214 18.83 13.71 6.05
N GLY A 215 19.02 13.75 7.37
CA GLY A 215 19.88 12.78 8.08
C GLY A 215 19.31 11.37 8.01
N LEU A 216 17.98 11.22 8.22
CA LEU A 216 17.30 9.92 8.08
C LEU A 216 17.37 9.40 6.65
N SER A 217 17.17 10.26 5.65
CA SER A 217 17.33 9.89 4.24
C SER A 217 18.72 9.36 3.94
N LYS A 218 19.75 10.05 4.45
CA LYS A 218 21.16 9.64 4.26
C LYS A 218 21.45 8.28 4.91
N GLU A 219 20.99 8.05 6.13
CA GLU A 219 21.21 6.78 6.83
C GLU A 219 20.45 5.63 6.15
N LEU A 220 19.17 5.83 5.79
CA LEU A 220 18.41 4.82 5.05
C LEU A 220 19.09 4.46 3.72
N ASN A 221 19.60 5.46 2.99
CA ASN A 221 20.34 5.24 1.73
C ASN A 221 21.58 4.36 1.95
N LYS A 222 22.34 4.57 3.05
CA LYS A 222 23.48 3.72 3.41
C LYS A 222 23.06 2.28 3.69
N VAL A 223 21.97 2.10 4.46
CA VAL A 223 21.44 0.76 4.79
C VAL A 223 21.02 0.03 3.52
N LEU A 224 20.22 0.67 2.66
CA LEU A 224 19.75 0.05 1.42
C LEU A 224 20.88 -0.27 0.45
N LYS A 225 21.91 0.59 0.36
CA LYS A 225 23.12 0.29 -0.44
C LYS A 225 23.88 -0.92 0.08
N LYS A 226 24.01 -1.10 1.42
CA LYS A 226 24.57 -2.32 2.01
C LYS A 226 23.76 -3.57 1.63
N GLN A 227 22.45 -3.43 1.50
CA GLN A 227 21.54 -4.47 1.00
C GLN A 227 21.57 -4.62 -0.53
N LYS A 228 22.52 -3.96 -1.22
CA LYS A 228 22.72 -4.04 -2.67
C LYS A 228 21.54 -3.49 -3.50
N PHE A 229 20.84 -2.47 -3.00
CA PHE A 229 19.96 -1.67 -3.84
C PHE A 229 20.76 -0.79 -4.77
N LYS A 230 20.31 -0.68 -6.01
CA LYS A 230 20.80 0.33 -6.97
C LYS A 230 19.91 1.57 -6.83
N ILE A 231 20.36 2.62 -6.14
CA ILE A 231 19.58 3.84 -5.88
C ILE A 231 20.14 4.97 -6.73
N ASN A 232 19.33 5.44 -7.67
CA ASN A 232 19.62 6.51 -8.62
C ASN A 232 18.71 7.71 -8.28
N ALA A 233 19.18 8.62 -7.44
CA ALA A 233 18.54 9.90 -7.17
C ALA A 233 18.85 10.91 -8.29
N SER A 234 18.05 11.97 -8.42
CA SER A 234 18.09 12.94 -9.52
C SER A 234 17.96 12.30 -10.91
N HIS A 235 17.08 11.29 -11.02
CA HIS A 235 16.75 10.63 -12.28
C HIS A 235 15.30 10.90 -12.65
N LYS A 236 15.08 11.59 -13.77
CA LYS A 236 13.75 11.93 -14.29
C LYS A 236 13.30 10.89 -15.30
N VAL A 237 12.41 10.00 -14.93
CA VAL A 237 11.82 9.01 -15.85
C VAL A 237 11.06 9.74 -16.96
N LYS A 238 11.31 9.35 -18.21
CA LYS A 238 10.73 9.92 -19.44
C LYS A 238 9.75 8.98 -20.10
N SER A 239 10.09 7.70 -20.17
CA SER A 239 9.22 6.68 -20.76
C SER A 239 9.37 5.34 -20.06
N VAL A 240 8.29 4.57 -20.14
CA VAL A 240 8.21 3.17 -19.69
C VAL A 240 7.49 2.40 -20.77
N GLU A 241 8.19 1.48 -21.40
CA GLU A 241 7.67 0.72 -22.54
C GLU A 241 7.83 -0.78 -22.29
N ARG A 242 6.79 -1.53 -22.57
CA ARG A 242 6.86 -2.98 -22.53
C ARG A 242 7.27 -3.53 -23.89
N LYS A 243 8.31 -4.38 -23.92
CA LYS A 243 8.75 -5.14 -25.09
C LYS A 243 8.73 -6.63 -24.76
N GLY A 244 7.64 -7.30 -25.13
CA GLY A 244 7.44 -8.72 -24.78
C GLY A 244 7.33 -8.93 -23.27
N ASP A 245 8.28 -9.65 -22.69
CA ASP A 245 8.37 -9.92 -21.25
C ASP A 245 9.26 -8.93 -20.49
N GLU A 246 9.92 -8.04 -21.19
CA GLU A 246 10.77 -7.01 -20.60
C GLU A 246 10.09 -5.65 -20.57
N VAL A 247 10.58 -4.78 -19.69
CA VAL A 247 10.16 -3.38 -19.60
C VAL A 247 11.40 -2.52 -19.71
N ILE A 248 11.37 -1.59 -20.67
CA ILE A 248 12.41 -0.59 -20.87
C ILE A 248 11.98 0.70 -20.18
N VAL A 249 12.85 1.21 -19.31
CA VAL A 249 12.64 2.47 -18.61
C VAL A 249 13.73 3.43 -19.00
N LYS A 250 13.37 4.55 -19.63
CA LYS A 250 14.30 5.63 -19.97
C LYS A 250 14.18 6.78 -19.00
N ALA A 251 15.31 7.29 -18.55
CA ALA A 251 15.38 8.41 -17.64
C ALA A 251 16.56 9.34 -17.97
N ASP A 252 16.41 10.64 -17.67
CA ASP A 252 17.54 11.55 -17.66
C ASP A 252 18.23 11.49 -16.29
N ASN A 253 19.55 11.36 -16.30
CA ASN A 253 20.36 11.41 -15.08
C ASN A 253 20.59 12.86 -14.62
N LYS A 254 21.32 13.06 -13.51
CA LYS A 254 21.65 14.38 -12.95
C LYS A 254 22.36 15.33 -13.96
N LYS A 255 23.03 14.79 -14.99
CA LYS A 255 23.72 15.56 -16.01
C LYS A 255 22.83 15.86 -17.22
N GLY A 256 21.61 15.35 -17.28
CA GLY A 256 20.70 15.44 -18.42
C GLY A 256 21.00 14.39 -19.51
N GLU A 257 21.84 13.41 -19.23
CA GLU A 257 22.13 12.31 -20.16
C GLU A 257 21.04 11.24 -20.02
N GLU A 258 20.54 10.74 -21.16
CA GLU A 258 19.56 9.66 -21.17
C GLU A 258 20.24 8.33 -20.81
N VAL A 259 19.61 7.61 -19.88
CA VAL A 259 20.00 6.27 -19.43
C VAL A 259 18.82 5.31 -19.57
N GLU A 260 19.16 4.05 -19.87
CA GLU A 260 18.17 2.98 -20.06
C GLU A 260 18.40 1.84 -19.07
#